data_8d087cba00b9132d30313939bbe1364b
#
_entry.id   8d087cba00b9132d30313939bbe1364b
#
_cell.length_a   1.000
_cell.length_b   1.000
_cell.length_c   1.000
_cell.angle_alpha   90.00
_cell.angle_beta   90.00
_cell.angle_gamma   90.00
#
_symmetry.space_group_name_H-M   'P 1'
#
loop_
_entity.id
_entity.type
_entity.pdbx_description
1 polymer ?
#
loop_
_entity_poly.entity_id
_entity_poly.type
_entity_poly.pdbx_seq_one_letter_code
_entity_poly.pdbx_strand_id
1 'polypeptide(L)'
;KGESVLLRYEELFAHTSEIRLDATCVFESYPNRDSLKYETAYGLQGIATLYRGTLRVPPFCKGWQKVVALGLTSTEHSFPALQKSDVQDPEVAEMLQELGVFAVQSTENKAADVLQQLVEQKWVMEPTDKDRVVMIHEFELEYQGKEVHIR
;
A
#
# COMPACT_ATOMS: atom_id res chain seq x y z
N LYS A 1 -12.79 0.45 19.74
CA LYS A 1 -14.03 0.76 18.98
C LYS A 1 -14.37 2.23 19.16
N GLY A 2 -14.71 2.92 18.06
CA GLY A 2 -15.07 4.35 18.09
C GLY A 2 -13.91 5.33 18.27
N GLU A 3 -12.66 4.88 18.21
CA GLU A 3 -11.48 5.73 18.29
C GLU A 3 -10.89 5.93 16.91
N SER A 4 -10.64 7.20 16.54
CA SER A 4 -10.00 7.51 15.24
C SER A 4 -8.51 7.26 15.34
N VAL A 5 -7.97 6.52 14.36
CA VAL A 5 -6.54 6.25 14.22
C VAL A 5 -6.03 7.01 13.00
N LEU A 6 -5.01 7.84 13.20
CA LEU A 6 -4.31 8.55 12.15
C LEU A 6 -2.91 7.94 11.99
N LEU A 7 -2.61 7.44 10.81
CA LEU A 7 -1.27 6.97 10.44
C LEU A 7 -0.61 8.00 9.53
N ARG A 8 0.68 8.26 9.77
CA ARG A 8 1.49 9.04 8.86
C ARG A 8 1.87 8.20 7.65
N TYR A 9 2.20 8.85 6.55
CA TYR A 9 2.53 8.16 5.30
C TYR A 9 3.71 7.18 5.46
N GLU A 10 4.71 7.55 6.25
CA GLU A 10 5.90 6.74 6.51
C GLU A 10 5.59 5.44 7.27
N GLU A 11 4.47 5.43 7.99
CA GLU A 11 4.04 4.29 8.82
C GLU A 11 3.06 3.37 8.09
N LEU A 12 2.48 3.85 6.98
CA LEU A 12 1.33 3.22 6.32
C LEU A 12 1.58 1.75 5.96
N PHE A 13 2.71 1.47 5.31
CA PHE A 13 3.05 0.13 4.84
C PHE A 13 3.63 -0.79 5.93
N ALA A 14 3.90 -0.27 7.12
CA ALA A 14 4.24 -1.05 8.31
C ALA A 14 3.00 -1.48 9.11
N HIS A 15 1.85 -0.82 8.88
CA HIS A 15 0.59 -1.11 9.56
C HIS A 15 -0.38 -1.84 8.63
N THR A 16 -0.01 -3.07 8.26
CA THR A 16 -0.83 -3.93 7.41
C THR A 16 -1.58 -4.98 8.23
N SER A 17 -2.69 -5.47 7.67
CA SER A 17 -3.43 -6.61 8.18
C SER A 17 -3.52 -7.68 7.10
N GLU A 18 -3.26 -8.93 7.44
CA GLU A 18 -3.42 -10.04 6.50
C GLU A 18 -4.91 -10.30 6.24
N ILE A 19 -5.27 -10.39 4.98
CA ILE A 19 -6.59 -10.77 4.51
C ILE A 19 -6.46 -12.04 3.66
N ARG A 20 -7.01 -13.13 4.17
CA ARG A 20 -6.98 -14.42 3.49
C ARG A 20 -8.33 -14.71 2.85
N LEU A 21 -8.35 -14.93 1.55
CA LEU A 21 -9.56 -15.33 0.81
C LEU A 21 -9.69 -16.84 0.79
N ASP A 22 -8.60 -17.56 0.57
CA ASP A 22 -8.50 -19.01 0.56
C ASP A 22 -7.07 -19.45 0.92
N ALA A 23 -6.78 -20.73 0.77
CA ALA A 23 -5.48 -21.30 1.14
C ALA A 23 -4.30 -20.73 0.32
N THR A 24 -4.57 -20.19 -0.86
CA THR A 24 -3.55 -19.73 -1.83
C THR A 24 -3.59 -18.23 -2.08
N CYS A 25 -4.67 -17.56 -1.71
CA CYS A 25 -4.92 -16.17 -2.02
C CYS A 25 -4.88 -15.33 -0.74
N VAL A 26 -3.73 -14.72 -0.51
CA VAL A 26 -3.44 -13.88 0.65
C VAL A 26 -3.09 -12.47 0.18
N PHE A 27 -3.65 -11.49 0.86
CA PHE A 27 -3.35 -10.08 0.68
C PHE A 27 -2.92 -9.43 1.98
N GLU A 28 -2.26 -8.31 1.88
CA GLU A 28 -2.11 -7.33 2.95
C GLU A 28 -3.02 -6.13 2.66
N SER A 29 -3.72 -5.69 3.69
CA SER A 29 -4.55 -4.50 3.64
C SER A 29 -3.90 -3.40 4.48
N TYR A 30 -3.79 -2.20 3.93
CA TYR A 30 -3.42 -1.00 4.66
C TYR A 30 -4.51 0.07 4.53
N PRO A 31 -4.66 0.97 5.53
CA PRO A 31 -5.71 2.00 5.52
C PRO A 31 -5.62 2.90 4.30
N ASN A 32 -6.77 3.20 3.72
CA ASN A 32 -6.86 4.07 2.55
C ASN A 32 -7.30 5.47 2.96
N ARG A 33 -6.42 6.47 2.82
CA ARG A 33 -6.65 7.90 3.03
C ARG A 33 -7.68 8.20 4.15
N ASP A 34 -8.42 9.29 4.02
CA ASP A 34 -9.53 9.62 4.92
C ASP A 34 -10.72 8.67 4.68
N SER A 35 -10.81 7.64 5.51
CA SER A 35 -11.91 6.66 5.46
C SER A 35 -13.15 7.14 6.22
N LEU A 36 -13.01 8.01 7.20
CA LEU A 36 -14.09 8.41 8.11
C LEU A 36 -15.15 9.28 7.41
N LYS A 37 -14.77 10.03 6.38
CA LYS A 37 -15.73 10.79 5.56
C LYS A 37 -16.85 9.92 4.95
N TYR A 38 -16.60 8.63 4.81
CA TYR A 38 -17.58 7.69 4.27
C TYR A 38 -18.64 7.28 5.29
N GLU A 39 -18.45 7.53 6.59
CA GLU A 39 -19.51 7.36 7.60
C GLU A 39 -20.78 8.11 7.20
N THR A 40 -20.63 9.38 6.84
CA THR A 40 -21.77 10.20 6.40
C THR A 40 -22.28 9.80 5.01
N ALA A 41 -21.37 9.55 4.05
CA ALA A 41 -21.73 9.21 2.69
C ALA A 41 -22.52 7.90 2.58
N TYR A 42 -22.28 6.95 3.49
CA TYR A 42 -22.95 5.66 3.51
C TYR A 42 -24.09 5.57 4.54
N GLY A 43 -24.40 6.66 5.25
CA GLY A 43 -25.45 6.66 6.26
C GLY A 43 -25.13 5.80 7.50
N LEU A 44 -23.86 5.71 7.85
CA LEU A 44 -23.34 4.84 8.91
C LEU A 44 -23.05 5.60 10.22
N GLN A 45 -23.78 6.68 10.50
CA GLN A 45 -23.56 7.48 11.69
C GLN A 45 -23.66 6.63 12.97
N GLY A 46 -22.64 6.74 13.81
CA GLY A 46 -22.55 5.99 15.05
C GLY A 46 -22.06 4.54 14.91
N ILE A 47 -21.57 4.16 13.75
CA ILE A 47 -20.93 2.85 13.55
C ILE A 47 -19.73 2.67 14.51
N ALA A 48 -19.62 1.50 15.11
CA ALA A 48 -18.56 1.23 16.06
C ALA A 48 -17.18 1.07 15.40
N THR A 49 -17.13 0.61 14.16
CA THR A 49 -15.90 0.41 13.42
C THR A 49 -16.14 0.66 11.93
N LEU A 50 -15.34 1.52 11.33
CA LEU A 50 -15.29 1.74 9.89
C LEU A 50 -13.85 1.64 9.42
N TYR A 51 -13.56 0.66 8.58
CA TYR A 51 -12.26 0.49 7.97
C TYR A 51 -12.41 0.42 6.44
N ARG A 52 -11.61 1.19 5.74
CA ARG A 52 -11.41 1.09 4.29
C ARG A 52 -9.94 0.90 4.02
N GLY A 53 -9.61 -0.17 3.34
CA GLY A 53 -8.23 -0.50 3.03
C GLY A 53 -8.00 -0.68 1.55
N THR A 54 -6.72 -0.69 1.20
CA THR A 54 -6.23 -1.10 -0.12
C THR A 54 -5.57 -2.45 0.02
N LEU A 55 -5.96 -3.40 -0.83
CA LEU A 55 -5.37 -4.73 -0.86
C LEU A 55 -4.16 -4.77 -1.78
N ARG A 56 -3.09 -5.40 -1.32
CA ARG A 56 -1.87 -5.68 -2.10
C ARG A 56 -1.36 -7.07 -1.78
N VAL A 57 -0.62 -7.65 -2.71
CA VAL A 57 0.15 -8.87 -2.42
C VAL A 57 1.25 -8.56 -1.40
N PRO A 58 1.56 -9.47 -0.46
CA PRO A 58 2.47 -9.20 0.65
C PRO A 58 3.83 -8.60 0.27
N PRO A 59 4.53 -9.06 -0.79
CA PRO A 59 5.81 -8.47 -1.20
C PRO A 59 5.73 -6.99 -1.57
N PHE A 60 4.57 -6.51 -2.00
CA PHE A 60 4.38 -5.09 -2.35
C PHE A 60 4.56 -4.17 -1.14
N CYS A 61 3.88 -4.47 -0.02
CA CYS A 61 3.93 -3.59 1.16
C CYS A 61 5.34 -3.55 1.75
N LYS A 62 6.02 -4.68 1.82
CA LYS A 62 7.42 -4.79 2.25
C LYS A 62 8.36 -3.96 1.36
N GLY A 63 8.24 -4.10 0.06
CA GLY A 63 9.04 -3.34 -0.91
C GLY A 63 8.76 -1.84 -0.84
N TRP A 64 7.47 -1.47 -0.80
CA TRP A 64 7.08 -0.06 -0.77
C TRP A 64 7.43 0.64 0.55
N GLN A 65 7.38 -0.07 1.68
CA GLN A 65 7.88 0.44 2.95
C GLN A 65 9.35 0.88 2.83
N LYS A 66 10.16 0.07 2.14
CA LYS A 66 11.57 0.42 1.93
C LYS A 66 11.75 1.57 0.95
N VAL A 67 10.96 1.64 -0.12
CA VAL A 67 10.93 2.78 -1.06
C VAL A 67 10.67 4.09 -0.32
N VAL A 68 9.68 4.09 0.59
CA VAL A 68 9.35 5.25 1.44
C VAL A 68 10.49 5.57 2.41
N ALA A 69 11.03 4.57 3.10
CA ALA A 69 12.11 4.75 4.07
C ALA A 69 13.41 5.29 3.44
N LEU A 70 13.67 4.97 2.18
CA LEU A 70 14.79 5.50 1.40
C LEU A 70 14.52 6.91 0.85
N GLY A 71 13.35 7.49 1.11
CA GLY A 71 12.98 8.83 0.64
C GLY A 71 12.64 8.92 -0.85
N LEU A 72 12.48 7.80 -1.55
CA LEU A 72 12.24 7.77 -2.99
C LEU A 72 10.87 8.33 -3.40
N THR A 73 9.95 8.50 -2.46
CA THR A 73 8.63 9.11 -2.67
C THR A 73 8.57 10.59 -2.30
N SER A 74 9.70 11.20 -1.95
CA SER A 74 9.75 12.60 -1.53
C SER A 74 9.44 13.55 -2.69
N THR A 75 8.48 14.45 -2.46
CA THR A 75 8.16 15.56 -3.37
C THR A 75 8.98 16.82 -3.09
N GLU A 76 9.80 16.80 -2.04
CA GLU A 76 10.60 17.95 -1.61
C GLU A 76 12.10 17.73 -1.85
N HIS A 77 12.59 16.53 -1.59
CA HIS A 77 14.00 16.18 -1.71
C HIS A 77 14.36 15.64 -3.08
N SER A 78 15.60 15.84 -3.46
CA SER A 78 16.19 15.24 -4.67
C SER A 78 16.33 13.74 -4.56
N PHE A 79 16.39 13.06 -5.71
CA PHE A 79 16.60 11.62 -5.73
C PHE A 79 17.98 11.26 -5.16
N PRO A 80 18.05 10.39 -4.13
CA PRO A 80 19.31 10.03 -3.51
C PRO A 80 20.14 9.12 -4.43
N ALA A 81 21.46 9.27 -4.39
CA ALA A 81 22.35 8.27 -4.98
C ALA A 81 22.39 7.05 -4.07
N LEU A 82 21.89 5.92 -4.56
CA LEU A 82 21.79 4.67 -3.81
C LEU A 82 22.64 3.57 -4.44
N GLN A 83 23.19 2.72 -3.57
CA GLN A 83 23.87 1.49 -3.95
C GLN A 83 23.12 0.27 -3.40
N LYS A 84 23.31 -0.88 -4.03
CA LYS A 84 22.68 -2.13 -3.58
C LYS A 84 23.04 -2.48 -2.12
N SER A 85 24.23 -2.10 -1.68
CA SER A 85 24.70 -2.28 -0.29
C SER A 85 23.90 -1.48 0.76
N ASP A 86 23.17 -0.44 0.34
CA ASP A 86 22.34 0.36 1.25
C ASP A 86 21.03 -0.35 1.62
N VAL A 87 20.74 -1.46 0.95
CA VAL A 87 19.53 -2.26 1.15
C VAL A 87 19.91 -3.65 1.68
N GLN A 88 19.61 -3.91 2.95
CA GLN A 88 19.98 -5.15 3.60
C GLN A 88 19.10 -6.35 3.18
N ASP A 89 17.83 -6.10 2.83
CA ASP A 89 16.90 -7.15 2.40
C ASP A 89 17.16 -7.52 0.94
N PRO A 90 17.54 -8.78 0.64
CA PRO A 90 17.90 -9.19 -0.72
C PRO A 90 16.75 -9.08 -1.71
N GLU A 91 15.52 -9.42 -1.30
CA GLU A 91 14.35 -9.38 -2.18
C GLU A 91 14.01 -7.93 -2.54
N VAL A 92 14.08 -7.03 -1.56
CA VAL A 92 13.87 -5.60 -1.79
C VAL A 92 15.00 -5.02 -2.65
N ALA A 93 16.26 -5.43 -2.41
CA ALA A 93 17.39 -4.98 -3.21
C ALA A 93 17.27 -5.43 -4.69
N GLU A 94 16.76 -6.64 -4.92
CA GLU A 94 16.51 -7.16 -6.28
C GLU A 94 15.39 -6.38 -6.95
N MET A 95 14.26 -6.16 -6.29
CA MET A 95 13.15 -5.33 -6.79
C MET A 95 13.63 -3.91 -7.18
N LEU A 96 14.42 -3.25 -6.33
CA LEU A 96 14.95 -1.91 -6.61
C LEU A 96 15.95 -1.91 -7.76
N GLN A 97 16.73 -3.00 -7.91
CA GLN A 97 17.64 -3.18 -9.04
C GLN A 97 16.88 -3.36 -10.35
N GLU A 98 15.85 -4.20 -10.36
CA GLU A 98 14.98 -4.39 -11.53
C GLU A 98 14.27 -3.09 -11.93
N LEU A 99 13.82 -2.33 -10.94
CA LEU A 99 13.22 -1.01 -11.17
C LEU A 99 14.23 0.02 -11.73
N GLY A 100 15.52 -0.24 -11.57
CA GLY A 100 16.60 0.63 -12.09
C GLY A 100 17.05 1.71 -11.12
N VAL A 101 16.64 1.65 -9.85
CA VAL A 101 16.95 2.65 -8.82
C VAL A 101 18.47 2.87 -8.68
N PHE A 102 19.26 1.80 -8.68
CA PHE A 102 20.72 1.88 -8.48
C PHE A 102 21.48 2.37 -9.74
N ALA A 103 20.80 2.47 -10.87
CA ALA A 103 21.39 3.03 -12.10
C ALA A 103 21.22 4.56 -12.17
N VAL A 104 20.36 5.14 -11.34
CA VAL A 104 20.14 6.57 -11.29
C VAL A 104 21.33 7.25 -10.60
N GLN A 105 21.99 8.14 -11.32
CA GLN A 105 22.97 9.02 -10.71
C GLN A 105 22.29 10.12 -9.90
N SER A 106 23.03 10.73 -8.98
CA SER A 106 22.53 11.88 -8.23
C SER A 106 21.98 12.96 -9.19
N THR A 107 20.78 13.41 -8.93
CA THR A 107 20.07 14.39 -9.75
C THR A 107 19.36 15.39 -8.85
N GLU A 108 19.16 16.61 -9.35
CA GLU A 108 18.38 17.65 -8.67
C GLU A 108 16.86 17.45 -8.83
N ASN A 109 16.45 16.49 -9.68
CA ASN A 109 15.03 16.18 -9.82
C ASN A 109 14.47 15.61 -8.52
N LYS A 110 13.18 15.86 -8.28
CA LYS A 110 12.48 15.35 -7.09
C LYS A 110 12.45 13.83 -7.10
N ALA A 111 12.65 13.23 -5.94
CA ALA A 111 12.71 11.78 -5.82
C ALA A 111 11.43 11.10 -6.33
N ALA A 112 10.26 11.66 -6.01
CA ALA A 112 8.99 11.14 -6.50
C ALA A 112 8.87 11.15 -8.02
N ASP A 113 9.35 12.22 -8.69
CA ASP A 113 9.27 12.34 -10.15
C ASP A 113 10.18 11.31 -10.84
N VAL A 114 11.38 11.11 -10.30
CA VAL A 114 12.31 10.09 -10.80
C VAL A 114 11.74 8.69 -10.60
N LEU A 115 11.22 8.40 -9.40
CA LEU A 115 10.59 7.13 -9.10
C LEU A 115 9.41 6.86 -10.04
N GLN A 116 8.57 7.87 -10.29
CA GLN A 116 7.43 7.74 -11.21
C GLN A 116 7.91 7.35 -12.60
N GLN A 117 8.93 8.00 -13.14
CA GLN A 117 9.49 7.68 -14.44
C GLN A 117 10.01 6.23 -14.51
N LEU A 118 10.71 5.76 -13.47
CA LEU A 118 11.20 4.39 -13.40
C LEU A 118 10.04 3.39 -13.39
N VAL A 119 9.01 3.63 -12.60
CA VAL A 119 7.82 2.77 -12.51
C VAL A 119 7.08 2.74 -13.86
N GLU A 120 6.84 3.89 -14.48
CA GLU A 120 6.17 4.00 -15.77
C GLU A 120 6.92 3.28 -16.90
N GLN A 121 8.26 3.25 -16.82
CA GLN A 121 9.08 2.53 -17.83
C GLN A 121 9.10 1.01 -17.61
N LYS A 122 9.04 0.56 -16.35
CA LYS A 122 9.25 -0.84 -15.99
C LYS A 122 7.97 -1.64 -15.78
N TRP A 123 6.93 -0.99 -15.32
CA TRP A 123 5.65 -1.64 -14.98
C TRP A 123 4.56 -1.31 -16.01
N VAL A 124 4.93 -1.41 -17.28
CA VAL A 124 3.98 -1.27 -18.38
C VAL A 124 3.22 -2.58 -18.54
N MET A 125 1.89 -2.47 -18.66
CA MET A 125 1.07 -3.63 -19.01
C MET A 125 1.30 -3.98 -20.50
N GLU A 126 1.68 -5.21 -20.73
CA GLU A 126 1.78 -5.76 -22.08
C GLU A 126 0.37 -6.08 -22.63
N PRO A 127 0.20 -6.14 -23.97
CA PRO A 127 -1.11 -6.43 -24.56
C PRO A 127 -1.73 -7.78 -24.16
N THR A 128 -0.92 -8.70 -23.68
CA THR A 128 -1.35 -10.02 -23.19
C THR A 128 -1.63 -10.09 -21.70
N ASP A 129 -1.24 -9.05 -20.97
CA ASP A 129 -1.47 -8.99 -19.51
C ASP A 129 -2.95 -8.84 -19.22
N LYS A 130 -3.35 -9.35 -18.07
CA LYS A 130 -4.70 -9.23 -17.55
C LYS A 130 -4.64 -8.63 -16.17
N ASP A 131 -5.38 -7.54 -15.96
CA ASP A 131 -5.58 -7.00 -14.64
C ASP A 131 -6.60 -7.85 -13.85
N ARG A 132 -6.48 -7.78 -12.53
CA ARG A 132 -7.41 -8.41 -11.61
C ARG A 132 -7.82 -7.41 -10.53
N VAL A 133 -9.11 -7.13 -10.47
CA VAL A 133 -9.69 -6.34 -9.38
C VAL A 133 -10.23 -7.29 -8.32
N VAL A 134 -9.83 -7.05 -7.07
CA VAL A 134 -10.34 -7.77 -5.90
C VAL A 134 -10.98 -6.75 -4.97
N MET A 135 -12.22 -7.02 -4.57
CA MET A 135 -12.98 -6.20 -3.63
C MET A 135 -13.59 -7.12 -2.57
N ILE A 136 -13.43 -6.75 -1.31
CA ILE A 136 -13.98 -7.49 -0.17
C ILE A 136 -14.79 -6.52 0.67
N HIS A 137 -16.00 -6.93 1.02
CA HIS A 137 -16.84 -6.22 1.97
C HIS A 137 -17.10 -7.13 3.16
N GLU A 138 -16.83 -6.65 4.35
CA GLU A 138 -17.09 -7.39 5.59
C GLU A 138 -18.01 -6.53 6.49
N PHE A 139 -19.06 -7.14 6.99
CA PHE A 139 -20.02 -6.50 7.87
C PHE A 139 -20.23 -7.35 9.11
N GLU A 140 -20.10 -6.72 10.26
CA GLU A 140 -20.51 -7.27 11.56
C GLU A 140 -21.78 -6.53 11.98
N LEU A 141 -22.86 -7.26 12.10
CA LEU A 141 -24.19 -6.73 12.36
C LEU A 141 -24.80 -7.44 13.58
N GLU A 142 -25.59 -6.70 14.36
CA GLU A 142 -26.53 -7.33 15.29
C GLU A 142 -27.93 -7.34 14.65
N TYR A 143 -28.47 -8.53 14.44
CA TYR A 143 -29.79 -8.72 13.89
C TYR A 143 -30.61 -9.66 14.77
N GLN A 144 -31.75 -9.17 15.31
CA GLN A 144 -32.63 -9.91 16.22
C GLN A 144 -31.87 -10.50 17.44
N GLY A 145 -30.94 -9.72 18.03
CA GLY A 145 -30.13 -10.14 19.18
C GLY A 145 -29.05 -11.19 18.87
N LYS A 146 -28.75 -11.40 17.60
CA LYS A 146 -27.66 -12.29 17.14
C LYS A 146 -26.60 -11.50 16.38
N GLU A 147 -25.36 -11.82 16.64
CA GLU A 147 -24.26 -11.33 15.80
C GLU A 147 -24.26 -12.08 14.45
N VAL A 148 -24.20 -11.33 13.37
CA VAL A 148 -24.14 -11.83 11.99
C VAL A 148 -22.93 -11.24 11.32
N HIS A 149 -22.07 -12.10 10.77
CA HIS A 149 -20.92 -11.72 9.98
C HIS A 149 -21.20 -12.04 8.52
N ILE A 150 -21.06 -11.05 7.64
CA ILE A 150 -21.24 -11.16 6.18
C ILE A 150 -19.93 -10.77 5.52
N ARG A 151 -19.51 -11.60 4.56
CA ARG A 151 -18.32 -11.34 3.74
C ARG A 151 -18.64 -11.56 2.26
#